data_5ffa13c0b89c64f27f807147ac8cab18
#
_entry.id   5ffa13c0b89c64f27f807147ac8cab18
#
_cell.length_a   1.000
_cell.length_b   1.000
_cell.length_c   1.000
_cell.angle_alpha   90.00
_cell.angle_beta   90.00
_cell.angle_gamma   90.00
#
_symmetry.space_group_name_H-M   'P 1'
#
loop_
_entity.id
_entity.type
_entity.pdbx_description
1 polymer ?
#
loop_
_entity_poly.entity_id
_entity_poly.type
_entity_poly.pdbx_seq_one_letter_code
_entity_poly.pdbx_strand_id
1 'polypeptide(L)'
;MNPVVQVVAFYPPRLGGMERVAEALAEQLSARHDVEVLTTAGGPAPAGTEQVSPHLRVRRFAAIEVAHTPIAPGLIARLARLPRHAIVHVHVAQAVLPEVVWVTRALRRAPFVAHFHLDVDASGRMGGLLPAYKRFVFGPVLRRAAGVIVLSPEQRDHVVERYRVRPERITVIPNGVDASFGAIAVNRRPAPADRALRVLFVGRLEAQKNVRRLLDALALTREPMDVRLVGDGELRAALEGRAAELGLDHVRFVGARHGAELASDYAWADVFVLASDKEGMPLVLLEAMAAGLAVVATDVPGTRELVGDTGLLAEPEPAPLAAALDLVATDRDLLDKLATRSAERGTTFGWDARITQVEELYTRIRGAGGTPR
;
A
#
# COMPACT_ATOMS: atom_id res chain seq x y z
N MET A 1 2.77 1.58 -29.72
CA MET A 1 2.63 1.01 -28.35
C MET A 1 1.16 0.82 -28.03
N ASN A 2 0.79 -0.24 -27.30
CA ASN A 2 -0.60 -0.41 -26.91
C ASN A 2 -0.88 0.38 -25.64
N PRO A 3 -1.95 1.18 -25.58
CA PRO A 3 -2.21 2.03 -24.43
C PRO A 3 -2.57 1.21 -23.19
N VAL A 4 -1.95 1.56 -22.08
CA VAL A 4 -2.29 1.09 -20.74
C VAL A 4 -3.08 2.16 -20.04
N VAL A 5 -4.24 1.83 -19.50
CA VAL A 5 -5.10 2.76 -18.80
C VAL A 5 -5.25 2.28 -17.36
N GLN A 6 -4.62 2.99 -16.42
CA GLN A 6 -4.83 2.77 -15.00
C GLN A 6 -6.06 3.52 -14.52
N VAL A 7 -6.84 2.88 -13.67
CA VAL A 7 -8.05 3.47 -13.08
C VAL A 7 -7.94 3.35 -11.56
N VAL A 8 -7.93 4.48 -10.90
CA VAL A 8 -7.80 4.59 -9.44
C VAL A 8 -8.69 5.70 -8.92
N ALA A 9 -9.30 5.51 -7.75
CA ALA A 9 -10.22 6.50 -7.20
C ALA A 9 -9.51 7.82 -6.87
N PHE A 10 -8.35 7.74 -6.23
CA PHE A 10 -7.52 8.88 -5.88
C PHE A 10 -6.10 8.68 -6.40
N TYR A 11 -5.41 9.79 -6.67
CA TYR A 11 -4.05 9.82 -7.18
C TYR A 11 -3.31 11.03 -6.59
N PRO A 12 -1.98 11.02 -6.52
CA PRO A 12 -1.26 12.19 -6.01
C PRO A 12 -1.70 13.53 -6.64
N PRO A 13 -1.72 14.61 -5.84
CA PRO A 13 -1.10 14.81 -4.54
C PRO A 13 -1.89 14.27 -3.33
N ARG A 14 -3.06 13.63 -3.51
CA ARG A 14 -3.71 12.91 -2.42
C ARG A 14 -2.96 11.60 -2.17
N LEU A 15 -2.44 11.43 -0.96
CA LEU A 15 -1.52 10.35 -0.62
C LEU A 15 -2.20 9.25 0.20
N GLY A 16 -1.92 8.02 -0.20
CA GLY A 16 -2.24 6.77 0.48
C GLY A 16 -1.37 5.67 -0.10
N GLY A 17 -1.39 4.49 0.50
CA GLY A 17 -0.55 3.38 0.03
C GLY A 17 -0.89 2.94 -1.40
N MET A 18 -2.20 2.81 -1.72
CA MET A 18 -2.66 2.43 -3.05
C MET A 18 -2.33 3.49 -4.10
N GLU A 19 -2.50 4.77 -3.78
CA GLU A 19 -2.20 5.90 -4.64
C GLU A 19 -0.72 5.93 -5.02
N ARG A 20 0.18 5.68 -4.07
CA ARG A 20 1.62 5.57 -4.31
C ARG A 20 1.99 4.35 -5.16
N VAL A 21 1.31 3.21 -4.97
CA VAL A 21 1.49 2.03 -5.85
C VAL A 21 1.04 2.35 -7.26
N ALA A 22 -0.11 3.00 -7.43
CA ALA A 22 -0.62 3.39 -8.75
C ALA A 22 0.32 4.37 -9.46
N GLU A 23 0.87 5.34 -8.73
CA GLU A 23 1.85 6.31 -9.23
C GLU A 23 3.13 5.61 -9.69
N ALA A 24 3.77 4.86 -8.80
CA ALA A 24 5.00 4.15 -9.11
C ALA A 24 4.83 3.18 -10.30
N LEU A 25 3.70 2.45 -10.32
CA LEU A 25 3.39 1.55 -11.44
C LEU A 25 3.19 2.33 -12.76
N ALA A 26 2.52 3.50 -12.72
CA ALA A 26 2.31 4.33 -13.90
C ALA A 26 3.62 4.89 -14.44
N GLU A 27 4.47 5.40 -13.57
CA GLU A 27 5.78 5.94 -13.92
C GLU A 27 6.68 4.87 -14.55
N GLN A 28 6.80 3.72 -13.89
CA GLN A 28 7.65 2.63 -14.38
C GLN A 28 7.14 2.05 -15.72
N LEU A 29 5.82 1.86 -15.86
CA LEU A 29 5.24 1.40 -17.13
C LEU A 29 5.41 2.43 -18.25
N SER A 30 5.44 3.74 -17.94
CA SER A 30 5.59 4.80 -18.94
C SER A 30 6.93 4.80 -19.66
N ALA A 31 7.93 4.12 -19.13
CA ALA A 31 9.20 3.90 -19.81
C ALA A 31 9.04 3.04 -21.11
N ARG A 32 7.99 2.21 -21.18
CA ARG A 32 7.79 1.25 -22.29
C ARG A 32 6.41 1.31 -22.94
N HIS A 33 5.45 2.00 -22.31
CA HIS A 33 4.05 2.07 -22.76
C HIS A 33 3.53 3.51 -22.72
N ASP A 34 2.51 3.79 -23.53
CA ASP A 34 1.70 4.99 -23.35
C ASP A 34 0.69 4.74 -22.22
N VAL A 35 0.86 5.43 -21.09
CA VAL A 35 0.06 5.25 -19.88
C VAL A 35 -0.87 6.43 -19.67
N GLU A 36 -2.16 6.15 -19.51
CA GLU A 36 -3.16 7.14 -19.09
C GLU A 36 -3.71 6.73 -17.72
N VAL A 37 -3.58 7.60 -16.72
CA VAL A 37 -4.21 7.41 -15.40
C VAL A 37 -5.53 8.16 -15.39
N LEU A 38 -6.62 7.44 -15.12
CA LEU A 38 -7.95 8.01 -14.92
C LEU A 38 -8.27 8.01 -13.44
N THR A 39 -8.52 9.18 -12.87
CA THR A 39 -8.77 9.37 -11.45
C THR A 39 -9.80 10.47 -11.21
N THR A 40 -10.22 10.64 -9.94
CA THR A 40 -11.14 11.72 -9.56
C THR A 40 -10.37 12.96 -9.11
N ALA A 41 -10.95 14.13 -9.39
CA ALA A 41 -10.51 15.39 -8.84
C ALA A 41 -10.92 15.47 -7.36
N GLY A 42 -10.10 16.14 -6.54
CA GLY A 42 -10.41 16.37 -5.13
C GLY A 42 -9.23 16.94 -4.37
N GLY A 43 -9.50 17.65 -3.27
CA GLY A 43 -8.48 18.33 -2.49
C GLY A 43 -7.70 19.35 -3.32
N PRO A 44 -6.36 19.31 -3.29
CA PRO A 44 -5.53 20.29 -3.99
C PRO A 44 -5.45 20.05 -5.51
N ALA A 45 -6.02 18.95 -6.05
CA ALA A 45 -5.92 18.60 -7.46
C ALA A 45 -7.25 18.86 -8.20
N PRO A 46 -7.34 19.93 -9.05
CA PRO A 46 -8.53 20.23 -9.81
C PRO A 46 -8.77 19.21 -10.93
N ALA A 47 -10.01 19.21 -11.46
CA ALA A 47 -10.32 18.47 -12.67
C ALA A 47 -9.51 19.01 -13.85
N GLY A 48 -9.00 18.10 -14.68
CA GLY A 48 -8.16 18.46 -15.81
C GLY A 48 -7.32 17.30 -16.32
N THR A 49 -6.43 17.64 -17.26
CA THR A 49 -5.46 16.69 -17.82
C THR A 49 -4.06 17.27 -17.62
N GLU A 50 -3.19 16.46 -17.05
CA GLU A 50 -1.79 16.77 -16.78
C GLU A 50 -0.91 15.81 -17.58
N GLN A 51 0.07 16.33 -18.31
CA GLN A 51 1.11 15.53 -18.96
C GLN A 51 2.32 15.48 -18.02
N VAL A 52 2.51 14.33 -17.36
CA VAL A 52 3.61 14.14 -16.40
C VAL A 52 4.93 13.85 -17.12
N SER A 53 4.88 13.03 -18.18
CA SER A 53 6.02 12.72 -19.04
C SER A 53 5.51 12.51 -20.49
N PRO A 54 6.39 12.37 -21.50
CA PRO A 54 5.97 12.11 -22.87
C PRO A 54 4.99 10.93 -23.03
N HIS A 55 5.12 9.92 -22.15
CA HIS A 55 4.32 8.70 -22.19
C HIS A 55 3.42 8.49 -20.97
N LEU A 56 3.31 9.49 -20.07
CA LEU A 56 2.45 9.43 -18.87
C LEU A 56 1.53 10.64 -18.81
N ARG A 57 0.23 10.37 -18.86
CA ARG A 57 -0.83 11.37 -18.74
C ARG A 57 -1.76 11.04 -17.57
N VAL A 58 -2.04 12.02 -16.74
CA VAL A 58 -3.02 11.91 -15.65
C VAL A 58 -4.25 12.74 -15.99
N ARG A 59 -5.42 12.13 -15.95
CA ARG A 59 -6.69 12.82 -16.19
C ARG A 59 -7.58 12.72 -14.96
N ARG A 60 -7.85 13.87 -14.37
CA ARG A 60 -8.70 14.02 -13.18
C ARG A 60 -10.08 14.50 -13.58
N PHE A 61 -11.11 13.77 -13.15
CA PHE A 61 -12.52 14.07 -13.45
C PHE A 61 -13.21 14.64 -12.23
N ALA A 62 -14.04 15.67 -12.44
CA ALA A 62 -14.93 16.16 -11.40
C ALA A 62 -15.81 15.00 -10.88
N ALA A 63 -15.88 14.88 -9.58
CA ALA A 63 -16.62 13.84 -8.89
C ALA A 63 -17.53 14.42 -7.82
N ILE A 64 -18.64 13.73 -7.60
CA ILE A 64 -19.53 13.96 -6.46
C ILE A 64 -19.26 12.82 -5.47
N GLU A 65 -18.94 13.17 -4.23
CA GLU A 65 -18.69 12.17 -3.19
C GLU A 65 -20.00 11.73 -2.54
N VAL A 66 -20.28 10.44 -2.60
CA VAL A 66 -21.45 9.80 -1.97
C VAL A 66 -20.97 8.70 -1.05
N ALA A 67 -21.18 8.83 0.26
CA ALA A 67 -20.75 7.86 1.27
C ALA A 67 -19.24 7.49 1.11
N HIS A 68 -18.37 8.49 1.01
CA HIS A 68 -16.92 8.37 0.81
C HIS A 68 -16.50 7.69 -0.51
N THR A 69 -17.42 7.55 -1.45
CA THR A 69 -17.16 6.98 -2.77
C THR A 69 -17.30 8.08 -3.83
N PRO A 70 -16.25 8.42 -4.58
CA PRO A 70 -16.32 9.43 -5.63
C PRO A 70 -17.00 8.86 -6.89
N ILE A 71 -18.06 9.52 -7.35
CA ILE A 71 -18.75 9.21 -8.60
C ILE A 71 -18.40 10.29 -9.63
N ALA A 72 -17.73 9.90 -10.72
CA ALA A 72 -17.25 10.80 -11.76
C ALA A 72 -17.87 10.43 -13.13
N PRO A 73 -18.96 11.08 -13.57
CA PRO A 73 -19.59 10.78 -14.86
C PRO A 73 -18.65 10.92 -16.07
N GLY A 74 -17.73 11.89 -16.03
CA GLY A 74 -16.72 12.08 -17.08
C GLY A 74 -15.75 10.91 -17.20
N LEU A 75 -15.38 10.27 -16.07
CA LEU A 75 -14.55 9.07 -16.06
C LEU A 75 -15.29 7.89 -16.72
N ILE A 76 -16.56 7.70 -16.39
CA ILE A 76 -17.43 6.67 -17.00
C ILE A 76 -17.48 6.86 -18.53
N ALA A 77 -17.73 8.10 -18.97
CA ALA A 77 -17.78 8.44 -20.40
C ALA A 77 -16.42 8.18 -21.10
N ARG A 78 -15.29 8.46 -20.42
CA ARG A 78 -13.96 8.17 -20.96
C ARG A 78 -13.71 6.66 -21.09
N LEU A 79 -14.04 5.88 -20.06
CA LEU A 79 -13.93 4.40 -20.08
C LEU A 79 -14.75 3.78 -21.21
N ALA A 80 -15.96 4.27 -21.44
CA ALA A 80 -16.83 3.80 -22.52
C ALA A 80 -16.27 4.08 -23.93
N ARG A 81 -15.40 5.09 -24.08
CA ARG A 81 -14.76 5.47 -25.35
C ARG A 81 -13.38 4.84 -25.57
N LEU A 82 -12.82 4.12 -24.58
CA LEU A 82 -11.52 3.47 -24.74
C LEU A 82 -11.55 2.43 -25.85
N PRO A 83 -10.46 2.28 -26.63
CA PRO A 83 -10.36 1.25 -27.64
C PRO A 83 -10.40 -0.15 -26.98
N ARG A 84 -10.89 -1.16 -27.73
CA ARG A 84 -11.02 -2.53 -27.19
C ARG A 84 -9.68 -3.15 -26.83
N HIS A 85 -8.61 -2.80 -27.54
CA HIS A 85 -7.26 -3.31 -27.31
C HIS A 85 -6.52 -2.62 -26.16
N ALA A 86 -7.06 -1.54 -25.59
CA ALA A 86 -6.47 -0.92 -24.40
C ALA A 86 -6.56 -1.87 -23.19
N ILE A 87 -5.46 -2.06 -22.50
CA ILE A 87 -5.45 -2.73 -21.21
C ILE A 87 -5.96 -1.75 -20.16
N VAL A 88 -7.08 -2.08 -19.53
CA VAL A 88 -7.60 -1.33 -18.39
C VAL A 88 -7.21 -2.06 -17.12
N HIS A 89 -6.42 -1.40 -16.28
CA HIS A 89 -5.93 -1.88 -14.99
C HIS A 89 -6.59 -1.07 -13.88
N VAL A 90 -7.53 -1.66 -13.14
CA VAL A 90 -8.23 -0.98 -12.06
C VAL A 90 -7.64 -1.38 -10.71
N HIS A 91 -7.27 -0.37 -9.91
CA HIS A 91 -6.87 -0.54 -8.52
C HIS A 91 -8.10 -0.64 -7.63
N VAL A 92 -8.19 -1.73 -6.88
CA VAL A 92 -9.38 -2.11 -6.13
C VAL A 92 -9.14 -1.93 -4.64
N ALA A 93 -9.77 -0.92 -4.06
CA ALA A 93 -9.85 -0.70 -2.62
C ALA A 93 -11.18 -0.03 -2.20
N GLN A 94 -12.02 0.35 -3.16
CA GLN A 94 -13.30 1.04 -2.92
C GLN A 94 -14.38 0.47 -3.81
N ALA A 95 -15.63 0.64 -3.38
CA ALA A 95 -16.81 0.28 -4.15
C ALA A 95 -17.04 1.22 -5.35
N VAL A 96 -17.88 0.81 -6.28
CA VAL A 96 -18.38 1.53 -7.46
C VAL A 96 -17.37 1.56 -8.63
N LEU A 97 -16.11 1.91 -8.40
CA LEU A 97 -15.14 2.06 -9.49
C LEU A 97 -14.84 0.74 -10.23
N PRO A 98 -14.60 -0.39 -9.55
CA PRO A 98 -14.42 -1.69 -10.20
C PRO A 98 -15.65 -2.14 -11.00
N GLU A 99 -16.86 -1.88 -10.50
CA GLU A 99 -18.13 -2.20 -11.15
C GLU A 99 -18.32 -1.39 -12.44
N VAL A 100 -18.01 -0.09 -12.38
CA VAL A 100 -18.04 0.80 -13.54
C VAL A 100 -17.08 0.32 -14.63
N VAL A 101 -15.85 -0.04 -14.23
CA VAL A 101 -14.87 -0.61 -15.16
C VAL A 101 -15.41 -1.91 -15.76
N TRP A 102 -15.92 -2.83 -14.94
CA TRP A 102 -16.50 -4.08 -15.44
C TRP A 102 -17.62 -3.84 -16.44
N VAL A 103 -18.63 -3.03 -16.11
CA VAL A 103 -19.78 -2.77 -16.99
C VAL A 103 -19.34 -2.14 -18.31
N THR A 104 -18.51 -1.09 -18.26
CA THR A 104 -18.04 -0.40 -19.47
C THR A 104 -17.19 -1.31 -20.36
N ARG A 105 -16.34 -2.17 -19.76
CA ARG A 105 -15.52 -3.12 -20.53
C ARG A 105 -16.34 -4.30 -21.06
N ALA A 106 -17.34 -4.79 -20.31
CA ALA A 106 -18.26 -5.84 -20.76
C ALA A 106 -19.07 -5.39 -21.98
N LEU A 107 -19.64 -4.17 -21.95
CA LEU A 107 -20.35 -3.58 -23.10
C LEU A 107 -19.46 -3.46 -24.35
N ARG A 108 -18.17 -3.26 -24.16
CA ARG A 108 -17.17 -3.18 -25.24
C ARG A 108 -16.57 -4.54 -25.62
N ARG A 109 -16.91 -5.63 -24.91
CA ARG A 109 -16.28 -6.97 -25.03
C ARG A 109 -14.76 -6.88 -24.96
N ALA A 110 -14.26 -6.14 -24.01
CA ALA A 110 -12.84 -5.85 -23.84
C ALA A 110 -12.35 -6.27 -22.43
N PRO A 111 -11.11 -6.76 -22.29
CA PRO A 111 -10.60 -7.23 -21.03
C PRO A 111 -10.27 -6.08 -20.07
N PHE A 112 -10.20 -6.41 -18.76
CA PHE A 112 -9.63 -5.57 -17.73
C PHE A 112 -8.90 -6.41 -16.69
N VAL A 113 -7.94 -5.79 -15.99
CA VAL A 113 -7.18 -6.35 -14.87
C VAL A 113 -7.67 -5.70 -13.59
N ALA A 114 -7.94 -6.49 -12.57
CA ALA A 114 -8.25 -6.01 -11.23
C ALA A 114 -7.03 -6.19 -10.32
N HIS A 115 -6.52 -5.10 -9.74
CA HIS A 115 -5.42 -5.12 -8.78
C HIS A 115 -5.99 -4.99 -7.36
N PHE A 116 -6.00 -6.09 -6.63
CA PHE A 116 -6.61 -6.20 -5.32
C PHE A 116 -5.60 -5.82 -4.23
N HIS A 117 -5.79 -4.65 -3.60
CA HIS A 117 -4.84 -4.14 -2.60
C HIS A 117 -5.16 -4.59 -1.18
N LEU A 118 -6.42 -4.49 -0.78
CA LEU A 118 -6.88 -4.84 0.55
C LEU A 118 -8.37 -5.16 0.52
N ASP A 119 -8.78 -6.15 1.30
CA ASP A 119 -10.21 -6.41 1.52
C ASP A 119 -10.74 -5.46 2.60
N VAL A 120 -11.64 -4.57 2.20
CA VAL A 120 -12.22 -3.55 3.09
C VAL A 120 -13.22 -4.20 4.02
N ASP A 121 -13.08 -3.97 5.32
CA ASP A 121 -14.02 -4.44 6.33
C ASP A 121 -15.22 -3.50 6.49
N ALA A 122 -16.28 -4.03 7.09
CA ALA A 122 -17.50 -3.29 7.35
C ALA A 122 -17.21 -2.15 8.33
N SER A 123 -17.44 -0.91 7.92
CA SER A 123 -17.36 0.27 8.77
C SER A 123 -18.59 1.16 8.60
N GLY A 124 -18.93 1.90 9.64
CA GLY A 124 -20.03 2.84 9.62
C GLY A 124 -21.45 2.21 9.53
N ARG A 125 -22.46 3.08 9.37
CA ARG A 125 -23.89 2.69 9.42
C ARG A 125 -24.33 1.71 8.33
N MET A 126 -23.62 1.61 7.21
CA MET A 126 -23.92 0.70 6.10
C MET A 126 -23.09 -0.60 6.14
N GLY A 127 -22.28 -0.81 7.18
CA GLY A 127 -21.41 -1.99 7.31
C GLY A 127 -22.15 -3.32 7.21
N GLY A 128 -23.40 -3.40 7.68
CA GLY A 128 -24.24 -4.61 7.57
C GLY A 128 -24.58 -5.05 6.13
N LEU A 129 -24.52 -4.15 5.15
CA LEU A 129 -24.78 -4.47 3.74
C LEU A 129 -23.51 -4.94 3.00
N LEU A 130 -22.33 -4.71 3.57
CA LEU A 130 -21.06 -5.02 2.93
C LEU A 130 -20.88 -6.50 2.58
N PRO A 131 -21.29 -7.49 3.42
CA PRO A 131 -21.18 -8.91 3.06
C PRO A 131 -22.02 -9.27 1.82
N ALA A 132 -23.22 -8.73 1.71
CA ALA A 132 -24.09 -8.94 0.55
C ALA A 132 -23.49 -8.27 -0.71
N TYR A 133 -23.01 -7.04 -0.60
CA TYR A 133 -22.30 -6.35 -1.68
C TYR A 133 -21.08 -7.15 -2.15
N LYS A 134 -20.21 -7.60 -1.23
CA LYS A 134 -19.04 -8.41 -1.57
C LYS A 134 -19.43 -9.71 -2.30
N ARG A 135 -20.50 -10.38 -1.87
CA ARG A 135 -20.95 -11.64 -2.46
C ARG A 135 -21.59 -11.46 -3.84
N PHE A 136 -22.48 -10.48 -3.97
CA PHE A 136 -23.37 -10.37 -5.13
C PHE A 136 -22.96 -9.33 -6.16
N VAL A 137 -22.11 -8.37 -5.79
CA VAL A 137 -21.65 -7.30 -6.68
C VAL A 137 -20.14 -7.39 -6.92
N PHE A 138 -19.34 -7.24 -5.90
CA PHE A 138 -17.89 -7.19 -6.01
C PHE A 138 -17.26 -8.54 -6.45
N GLY A 139 -17.69 -9.66 -5.87
CA GLY A 139 -17.20 -10.98 -6.27
C GLY A 139 -17.40 -11.29 -7.77
N PRO A 140 -18.59 -11.04 -8.37
CA PRO A 140 -18.78 -11.10 -9.81
C PRO A 140 -17.81 -10.25 -10.63
N VAL A 141 -17.44 -9.04 -10.17
CA VAL A 141 -16.45 -8.19 -10.86
C VAL A 141 -15.10 -8.89 -10.93
N LEU A 142 -14.60 -9.39 -9.79
CA LEU A 142 -13.32 -10.11 -9.74
C LEU A 142 -13.34 -11.37 -10.63
N ARG A 143 -14.42 -12.15 -10.60
CA ARG A 143 -14.57 -13.35 -11.46
C ARG A 143 -14.60 -13.04 -12.94
N ARG A 144 -15.00 -11.83 -13.35
CA ARG A 144 -15.07 -11.39 -14.76
C ARG A 144 -13.82 -10.66 -15.24
N ALA A 145 -12.91 -10.28 -14.32
CA ALA A 145 -11.61 -9.77 -14.70
C ALA A 145 -10.83 -10.80 -15.54
N ALA A 146 -10.13 -10.34 -16.55
CA ALA A 146 -9.26 -11.19 -17.37
C ALA A 146 -8.03 -11.65 -16.58
N GLY A 147 -7.57 -10.84 -15.63
CA GLY A 147 -6.56 -11.16 -14.64
C GLY A 147 -6.84 -10.43 -13.32
N VAL A 148 -6.50 -11.07 -12.20
CA VAL A 148 -6.54 -10.47 -10.87
C VAL A 148 -5.13 -10.49 -10.30
N ILE A 149 -4.60 -9.31 -9.98
CA ILE A 149 -3.34 -9.18 -9.26
C ILE A 149 -3.67 -9.15 -7.76
N VAL A 150 -2.94 -9.93 -7.00
CA VAL A 150 -2.94 -9.93 -5.53
C VAL A 150 -1.51 -9.77 -5.03
N LEU A 151 -1.33 -9.30 -3.79
CA LEU A 151 -0.03 -8.89 -3.29
C LEU A 151 0.74 -10.02 -2.59
N SER A 152 0.03 -11.08 -2.17
CA SER A 152 0.63 -12.21 -1.45
C SER A 152 -0.09 -13.53 -1.74
N PRO A 153 0.54 -14.69 -1.47
CA PRO A 153 -0.11 -15.99 -1.50
C PRO A 153 -1.33 -16.08 -0.58
N GLU A 154 -1.27 -15.51 0.63
CA GLU A 154 -2.40 -15.45 1.56
C GLU A 154 -3.59 -14.68 0.94
N GLN A 155 -3.33 -13.55 0.30
CA GLN A 155 -4.38 -12.83 -0.43
C GLN A 155 -4.95 -13.63 -1.61
N ARG A 156 -4.12 -14.42 -2.32
CA ARG A 156 -4.59 -15.31 -3.37
C ARG A 156 -5.59 -16.31 -2.82
N ASP A 157 -5.25 -16.98 -1.74
CA ASP A 157 -6.10 -17.98 -1.12
C ASP A 157 -7.41 -17.35 -0.61
N HIS A 158 -7.32 -16.18 0.01
CA HIS A 158 -8.48 -15.38 0.40
C HIS A 158 -9.41 -15.06 -0.79
N VAL A 159 -8.84 -14.62 -1.93
CA VAL A 159 -9.62 -14.27 -3.14
C VAL A 159 -10.24 -15.52 -3.78
N VAL A 160 -9.56 -16.66 -3.76
CA VAL A 160 -10.09 -17.95 -4.21
C VAL A 160 -11.27 -18.39 -3.34
N GLU A 161 -11.08 -18.41 -2.04
CA GLU A 161 -12.09 -18.92 -1.09
C GLU A 161 -13.31 -18.00 -0.97
N ARG A 162 -13.03 -16.71 -0.77
CA ARG A 162 -14.07 -15.71 -0.48
C ARG A 162 -14.86 -15.29 -1.69
N TYR A 163 -14.17 -15.06 -2.83
CA TYR A 163 -14.75 -14.53 -4.05
C TYR A 163 -14.91 -15.54 -5.17
N ARG A 164 -14.40 -16.77 -4.98
CA ARG A 164 -14.47 -17.88 -5.94
C ARG A 164 -13.89 -17.50 -7.31
N VAL A 165 -12.80 -16.74 -7.29
CA VAL A 165 -12.00 -16.47 -8.49
C VAL A 165 -11.21 -17.71 -8.84
N ARG A 166 -11.16 -18.06 -10.12
CA ARG A 166 -10.38 -19.22 -10.59
C ARG A 166 -8.88 -18.96 -10.40
N PRO A 167 -8.12 -19.89 -9.80
CA PRO A 167 -6.69 -19.72 -9.51
C PRO A 167 -5.85 -19.30 -10.74
N GLU A 168 -6.21 -19.80 -11.94
CA GLU A 168 -5.48 -19.51 -13.19
C GLU A 168 -5.59 -18.03 -13.62
N ARG A 169 -6.55 -17.31 -13.08
CA ARG A 169 -6.73 -15.86 -13.31
C ARG A 169 -6.02 -15.00 -12.30
N ILE A 170 -5.48 -15.58 -11.23
CA ILE A 170 -4.81 -14.84 -10.17
C ILE A 170 -3.31 -14.89 -10.40
N THR A 171 -2.67 -13.73 -10.32
CA THR A 171 -1.22 -13.61 -10.35
C THR A 171 -0.80 -12.88 -9.08
N VAL A 172 0.12 -13.49 -8.33
CA VAL A 172 0.72 -12.85 -7.14
C VAL A 172 1.84 -11.93 -7.62
N ILE A 173 1.65 -10.63 -7.45
CA ILE A 173 2.63 -9.59 -7.76
C ILE A 173 2.70 -8.66 -6.54
N PRO A 174 3.71 -8.82 -5.68
CA PRO A 174 3.92 -7.95 -4.54
C PRO A 174 4.12 -6.48 -4.95
N ASN A 175 3.89 -5.56 -4.04
CA ASN A 175 4.28 -4.16 -4.23
C ASN A 175 5.79 -4.04 -4.43
N GLY A 176 6.20 -3.02 -5.17
CA GLY A 176 7.61 -2.65 -5.33
C GLY A 176 8.05 -1.60 -4.32
N VAL A 177 9.35 -1.49 -4.13
CA VAL A 177 10.02 -0.43 -3.37
C VAL A 177 11.02 0.31 -4.26
N ASP A 178 11.16 1.62 -4.04
CA ASP A 178 12.11 2.44 -4.78
C ASP A 178 13.56 2.12 -4.38
N ALA A 179 14.45 2.06 -5.38
CA ALA A 179 15.86 1.74 -5.17
C ALA A 179 16.60 2.75 -4.27
N SER A 180 16.09 3.97 -4.14
CA SER A 180 16.66 5.01 -3.26
C SER A 180 16.70 4.58 -1.79
N PHE A 181 15.76 3.75 -1.34
CA PHE A 181 15.79 3.20 0.02
C PHE A 181 16.94 2.22 0.21
N GLY A 182 17.29 1.43 -0.81
CA GLY A 182 18.44 0.54 -0.77
C GLY A 182 19.78 1.29 -0.58
N ALA A 183 19.91 2.49 -1.11
CA ALA A 183 21.08 3.33 -0.90
C ALA A 183 21.27 3.75 0.58
N ILE A 184 20.19 3.81 1.36
CA ILE A 184 20.24 4.05 2.81
C ILE A 184 20.90 2.86 3.51
N ALA A 185 20.51 1.63 3.19
CA ALA A 185 21.05 0.42 3.80
C ALA A 185 22.56 0.28 3.60
N VAL A 186 23.08 0.61 2.40
CA VAL A 186 24.50 0.55 2.07
C VAL A 186 25.36 1.46 2.99
N ASN A 187 24.80 2.60 3.41
CA ASN A 187 25.48 3.58 4.22
C ASN A 187 25.20 3.44 5.73
N ARG A 188 24.39 2.46 6.11
CA ARG A 188 24.00 2.23 7.52
C ARG A 188 25.20 1.72 8.33
N ARG A 189 25.29 2.22 9.55
CA ARG A 189 26.25 1.74 10.54
C ARG A 189 25.49 1.15 11.73
N PRO A 190 26.07 0.17 12.43
CA PRO A 190 25.50 -0.36 13.67
C PRO A 190 25.13 0.74 14.66
N ALA A 191 24.03 0.56 15.34
CA ALA A 191 23.57 1.51 16.36
C ALA A 191 24.50 1.48 17.59
N PRO A 192 25.08 2.62 18.02
CA PRO A 192 25.90 2.66 19.22
C PRO A 192 25.14 2.16 20.47
N ALA A 193 25.78 1.34 21.28
CA ALA A 193 25.13 0.73 22.45
C ALA A 193 24.78 1.74 23.56
N ASP A 194 25.50 2.84 23.64
CA ASP A 194 25.34 3.90 24.63
C ASP A 194 24.27 4.95 24.28
N ARG A 195 23.60 4.78 23.14
CA ARG A 195 22.57 5.70 22.65
C ARG A 195 21.17 5.07 22.77
N ALA A 196 20.17 5.91 23.11
CA ALA A 196 18.76 5.52 23.02
C ALA A 196 18.41 4.94 21.66
N LEU A 197 17.58 3.90 21.62
CA LEU A 197 17.11 3.27 20.38
C LEU A 197 16.24 4.25 19.60
N ARG A 198 16.56 4.43 18.32
CA ARG A 198 15.78 5.30 17.42
C ARG A 198 14.68 4.50 16.72
N VAL A 199 13.45 4.79 17.10
CA VAL A 199 12.24 4.10 16.60
C VAL A 199 11.49 4.99 15.65
N LEU A 200 11.16 4.46 14.47
CA LEU A 200 10.41 5.15 13.44
C LEU A 200 9.06 4.46 13.18
N PHE A 201 8.01 5.25 13.16
CA PHE A 201 6.73 4.90 12.55
C PHE A 201 6.47 5.83 11.36
N VAL A 202 5.97 5.27 10.26
CA VAL A 202 5.50 6.04 9.09
C VAL A 202 4.11 5.55 8.70
N GLY A 203 3.14 6.45 8.64
CA GLY A 203 1.80 6.08 8.22
C GLY A 203 0.74 7.14 8.50
N ARG A 204 -0.46 6.95 7.96
CA ARG A 204 -1.60 7.80 8.29
C ARG A 204 -2.02 7.60 9.74
N LEU A 205 -2.32 8.69 10.44
CA LEU A 205 -2.80 8.65 11.82
C LEU A 205 -4.31 8.37 11.85
N GLU A 206 -4.67 7.15 11.47
CA GLU A 206 -6.03 6.62 11.36
C GLU A 206 -6.21 5.35 12.18
N ALA A 207 -7.46 4.96 12.44
CA ALA A 207 -7.80 3.81 13.28
C ALA A 207 -7.07 2.52 12.87
N GLN A 208 -7.00 2.22 11.57
CA GLN A 208 -6.36 1.00 11.05
C GLN A 208 -4.87 0.85 11.45
N LYS A 209 -4.12 1.98 11.50
CA LYS A 209 -2.69 1.98 11.87
C LYS A 209 -2.46 1.83 13.36
N ASN A 210 -3.48 2.02 14.15
CA ASN A 210 -3.54 1.84 15.61
C ASN A 210 -2.31 2.39 16.37
N VAL A 211 -1.96 3.66 16.04
CA VAL A 211 -0.86 4.37 16.72
C VAL A 211 -1.10 4.50 18.21
N ARG A 212 -2.36 4.46 18.67
CA ARG A 212 -2.69 4.39 20.08
C ARG A 212 -2.06 3.19 20.77
N ARG A 213 -2.15 1.97 20.13
CA ARG A 213 -1.47 0.76 20.62
C ARG A 213 0.04 0.99 20.75
N LEU A 214 0.66 1.65 19.76
CA LEU A 214 2.09 1.97 19.82
C LEU A 214 2.42 2.87 21.01
N LEU A 215 1.63 3.93 21.24
CA LEU A 215 1.83 4.81 22.42
C LEU A 215 1.65 4.06 23.72
N ASP A 216 0.61 3.24 23.83
CA ASP A 216 0.37 2.42 25.02
C ASP A 216 1.51 1.38 25.23
N ALA A 217 2.09 0.85 24.15
CA ALA A 217 3.27 -0.02 24.22
C ALA A 217 4.52 0.76 24.68
N LEU A 218 4.78 1.95 24.12
CA LEU A 218 5.92 2.78 24.50
C LEU A 218 5.88 3.20 25.99
N ALA A 219 4.69 3.37 26.55
CA ALA A 219 4.54 3.61 27.99
C ALA A 219 4.91 2.40 28.87
N LEU A 220 4.99 1.20 28.29
CA LEU A 220 5.39 -0.03 29.00
C LEU A 220 6.86 -0.40 28.78
N THR A 221 7.56 0.25 27.83
CA THR A 221 8.99 -0.01 27.57
C THR A 221 9.85 0.43 28.75
N ARG A 222 10.96 -0.29 28.97
CA ARG A 222 11.91 -0.04 30.06
C ARG A 222 13.20 0.59 29.56
N GLU A 223 13.50 0.41 28.28
CA GLU A 223 14.72 0.88 27.66
C GLU A 223 14.56 2.29 27.08
N PRO A 224 15.61 3.12 27.08
CA PRO A 224 15.55 4.47 26.51
C PRO A 224 15.34 4.43 24.99
N MET A 225 14.34 5.18 24.54
CA MET A 225 14.01 5.29 23.12
C MET A 225 13.86 6.76 22.69
N ASP A 226 14.18 7.07 21.44
CA ASP A 226 13.86 8.32 20.75
C ASP A 226 12.91 7.95 19.58
N VAL A 227 11.68 8.45 19.61
CA VAL A 227 10.61 7.96 18.72
C VAL A 227 10.14 9.07 17.79
N ARG A 228 10.10 8.78 16.48
CA ARG A 228 9.48 9.65 15.48
C ARG A 228 8.25 9.01 14.88
N LEU A 229 7.14 9.75 14.94
CA LEU A 229 5.88 9.41 14.28
C LEU A 229 5.72 10.32 13.06
N VAL A 230 5.98 9.76 11.88
CA VAL A 230 5.87 10.46 10.59
C VAL A 230 4.51 10.17 9.98
N GLY A 231 3.75 11.20 9.74
CA GLY A 231 2.44 11.13 9.13
C GLY A 231 1.45 12.12 9.70
N ASP A 232 0.25 12.13 9.13
CA ASP A 232 -0.86 12.95 9.56
C ASP A 232 -2.17 12.17 9.43
N GLY A 233 -3.26 12.66 10.02
CA GLY A 233 -4.57 12.03 9.96
C GLY A 233 -5.53 12.56 11.01
N GLU A 234 -6.77 12.09 10.92
CA GLU A 234 -7.88 12.55 11.78
C GLU A 234 -7.65 12.33 13.28
N LEU A 235 -6.81 11.35 13.63
CA LEU A 235 -6.53 11.01 15.04
C LEU A 235 -5.33 11.79 15.63
N ARG A 236 -4.65 12.65 14.88
CA ARG A 236 -3.42 13.31 15.31
C ARG A 236 -3.57 14.00 16.68
N ALA A 237 -4.54 14.89 16.84
CA ALA A 237 -4.74 15.62 18.09
C ALA A 237 -5.04 14.69 19.29
N ALA A 238 -5.84 13.63 19.06
CA ALA A 238 -6.14 12.64 20.08
C ALA A 238 -4.90 11.82 20.49
N LEU A 239 -4.02 11.50 19.53
CA LEU A 239 -2.78 10.76 19.78
C LEU A 239 -1.72 11.62 20.49
N GLU A 240 -1.59 12.90 20.12
CA GLU A 240 -0.73 13.87 20.83
C GLU A 240 -1.19 14.06 22.29
N GLY A 241 -2.52 14.18 22.52
CA GLY A 241 -3.10 14.19 23.86
C GLY A 241 -2.80 12.91 24.66
N ARG A 242 -2.93 11.74 24.00
CA ARG A 242 -2.61 10.45 24.61
C ARG A 242 -1.14 10.31 25.00
N ALA A 243 -0.22 10.77 24.16
CA ALA A 243 1.22 10.77 24.47
C ALA A 243 1.53 11.64 25.68
N ALA A 244 0.90 12.82 25.78
CA ALA A 244 1.04 13.71 26.95
C ALA A 244 0.48 13.09 28.22
N GLU A 245 -0.70 12.46 28.18
CA GLU A 245 -1.29 11.73 29.32
C GLU A 245 -0.37 10.61 29.84
N LEU A 246 0.36 9.94 28.94
CA LEU A 246 1.29 8.87 29.26
C LEU A 246 2.69 9.36 29.65
N GLY A 247 2.97 10.67 29.56
CA GLY A 247 4.29 11.24 29.87
C GLY A 247 5.38 10.86 28.87
N LEU A 248 5.03 10.67 27.58
CA LEU A 248 5.94 10.20 26.52
C LEU A 248 6.69 11.38 25.87
N ASP A 249 7.50 12.12 26.61
CA ASP A 249 8.23 13.32 26.14
C ASP A 249 9.27 13.00 25.05
N HIS A 250 9.66 11.73 24.92
CA HIS A 250 10.58 11.21 23.90
C HIS A 250 9.90 10.87 22.56
N VAL A 251 8.58 11.01 22.45
CA VAL A 251 7.81 10.77 21.24
C VAL A 251 7.54 12.07 20.50
N ARG A 252 7.94 12.14 19.23
CA ARG A 252 7.79 13.34 18.38
C ARG A 252 6.87 13.08 17.20
N PHE A 253 5.80 13.84 17.10
CA PHE A 253 4.92 13.89 15.93
C PHE A 253 5.48 14.90 14.92
N VAL A 254 6.13 14.40 13.86
CA VAL A 254 6.86 15.26 12.90
C VAL A 254 6.04 15.69 11.69
N GLY A 255 4.78 15.23 11.60
CA GLY A 255 3.89 15.53 10.48
C GLY A 255 4.14 14.63 9.26
N ALA A 256 3.40 14.89 8.17
CA ALA A 256 3.60 14.17 6.91
C ALA A 256 4.90 14.61 6.24
N ARG A 257 5.68 13.65 5.75
CA ARG A 257 6.95 13.88 5.05
C ARG A 257 7.03 13.07 3.76
N HIS A 258 7.79 13.59 2.80
CA HIS A 258 7.92 13.02 1.46
C HIS A 258 9.33 13.18 0.92
N GLY A 259 9.67 12.39 -0.11
CA GLY A 259 10.95 12.51 -0.82
C GLY A 259 12.16 12.44 0.12
N ALA A 260 13.06 13.40 0.02
CA ALA A 260 14.31 13.43 0.78
C ALA A 260 14.11 13.54 2.31
N GLU A 261 13.06 14.25 2.77
CA GLU A 261 12.76 14.33 4.20
C GLU A 261 12.38 12.99 4.77
N LEU A 262 11.48 12.25 4.07
CA LEU A 262 11.08 10.90 4.47
C LEU A 262 12.28 9.95 4.44
N ALA A 263 13.11 10.00 3.39
CA ALA A 263 14.33 9.19 3.30
C ALA A 263 15.28 9.47 4.46
N SER A 264 15.38 10.74 4.92
CA SER A 264 16.20 11.10 6.07
C SER A 264 15.68 10.52 7.40
N ASP A 265 14.36 10.34 7.55
CA ASP A 265 13.80 9.69 8.74
C ASP A 265 14.11 8.18 8.76
N TYR A 266 14.03 7.51 7.60
CA TYR A 266 14.48 6.12 7.50
C TYR A 266 15.99 5.98 7.77
N ALA A 267 16.81 6.90 7.28
CA ALA A 267 18.25 6.89 7.55
C ALA A 267 18.60 7.17 9.03
N TRP A 268 17.78 7.95 9.72
CA TRP A 268 17.95 8.27 11.14
C TRP A 268 17.62 7.10 12.06
N ALA A 269 16.62 6.28 11.74
CA ALA A 269 16.07 5.25 12.61
C ALA A 269 16.94 3.99 12.67
N ASP A 270 16.85 3.24 13.76
CA ASP A 270 17.43 1.89 13.94
C ASP A 270 16.35 0.82 13.74
N VAL A 271 15.14 1.09 14.20
CA VAL A 271 13.99 0.19 14.17
C VAL A 271 12.81 0.89 13.51
N PHE A 272 12.13 0.18 12.65
CA PHE A 272 10.83 0.54 12.15
C PHE A 272 9.73 -0.23 12.89
N VAL A 273 8.72 0.47 13.39
CA VAL A 273 7.60 -0.15 14.11
C VAL A 273 6.29 0.02 13.36
N LEU A 274 5.49 -1.05 13.26
CA LEU A 274 4.15 -1.01 12.68
C LEU A 274 3.15 -1.70 13.62
N ALA A 275 2.18 -0.94 14.15
CA ALA A 275 1.21 -1.41 15.14
C ALA A 275 -0.20 -1.66 14.57
N SER A 276 -0.32 -1.84 13.26
CA SER A 276 -1.59 -1.92 12.54
C SER A 276 -2.47 -3.09 12.95
N ASP A 277 -3.78 -2.93 12.80
CA ASP A 277 -4.76 -4.01 12.99
C ASP A 277 -4.88 -4.92 11.76
N LYS A 278 -4.59 -4.39 10.58
CA LYS A 278 -4.66 -5.09 9.30
C LYS A 278 -3.89 -4.34 8.22
N GLU A 279 -3.24 -5.08 7.36
CA GLU A 279 -2.55 -4.55 6.19
C GLU A 279 -2.84 -5.38 4.93
N GLY A 280 -2.64 -4.77 3.76
CA GLY A 280 -2.57 -5.52 2.50
C GLY A 280 -1.14 -5.97 2.22
N MET A 281 -0.29 -5.01 1.92
CA MET A 281 1.16 -5.11 1.82
C MET A 281 1.70 -3.69 2.01
N PRO A 282 2.07 -3.30 3.23
CA PRO A 282 2.39 -1.91 3.55
C PRO A 282 3.71 -1.47 2.91
N LEU A 283 3.64 -0.45 2.03
CA LEU A 283 4.82 0.13 1.38
C LEU A 283 5.87 0.60 2.38
N VAL A 284 5.42 1.23 3.47
CA VAL A 284 6.31 1.75 4.52
C VAL A 284 7.17 0.65 5.17
N LEU A 285 6.65 -0.57 5.20
CA LEU A 285 7.40 -1.73 5.69
C LEU A 285 8.43 -2.20 4.65
N LEU A 286 8.08 -2.21 3.36
CA LEU A 286 9.04 -2.47 2.28
C LEU A 286 10.15 -1.42 2.24
N GLU A 287 9.80 -0.15 2.44
CA GLU A 287 10.74 0.97 2.52
C GLU A 287 11.70 0.79 3.71
N ALA A 288 11.18 0.44 4.89
CA ALA A 288 11.98 0.16 6.07
C ALA A 288 12.94 -1.01 5.86
N MET A 289 12.45 -2.10 5.27
CA MET A 289 13.27 -3.27 4.96
C MET A 289 14.36 -2.91 3.95
N ALA A 290 14.02 -2.25 2.85
CA ALA A 290 14.99 -1.82 1.85
C ALA A 290 16.03 -0.85 2.44
N ALA A 291 15.62 0.02 3.38
CA ALA A 291 16.52 0.93 4.10
C ALA A 291 17.38 0.23 5.17
N GLY A 292 17.22 -1.08 5.37
CA GLY A 292 17.99 -1.87 6.33
C GLY A 292 17.68 -1.56 7.79
N LEU A 293 16.41 -1.26 8.13
CA LEU A 293 15.98 -1.16 9.51
C LEU A 293 15.60 -2.53 10.05
N ALA A 294 15.87 -2.77 11.33
CA ALA A 294 15.18 -3.85 12.02
C ALA A 294 13.69 -3.55 12.07
N VAL A 295 12.86 -4.57 11.92
CA VAL A 295 11.42 -4.43 11.89
C VAL A 295 10.80 -5.06 13.13
N VAL A 296 9.91 -4.29 13.79
CA VAL A 296 9.00 -4.77 14.82
C VAL A 296 7.58 -4.47 14.35
N ALA A 297 6.74 -5.49 14.19
CA ALA A 297 5.39 -5.29 13.67
C ALA A 297 4.37 -6.17 14.40
N THR A 298 3.11 -5.75 14.39
CA THR A 298 2.01 -6.62 14.84
C THR A 298 1.83 -7.80 13.89
N ASP A 299 1.58 -8.99 14.44
CA ASP A 299 1.34 -10.24 13.72
C ASP A 299 -0.10 -10.28 13.19
N VAL A 300 -0.30 -9.60 12.06
CA VAL A 300 -1.60 -9.51 11.37
C VAL A 300 -1.45 -9.84 9.89
N PRO A 301 -2.55 -10.17 9.18
CA PRO A 301 -2.50 -10.31 7.73
C PRO A 301 -1.82 -9.13 7.04
N GLY A 302 -0.95 -9.43 6.06
CA GLY A 302 -0.16 -8.47 5.30
C GLY A 302 1.16 -8.04 5.94
N THR A 303 1.35 -8.24 7.26
CA THR A 303 2.68 -8.07 7.90
C THR A 303 3.39 -9.39 8.08
N ARG A 304 2.67 -10.45 8.48
CA ARG A 304 3.23 -11.78 8.75
C ARG A 304 4.07 -12.33 7.60
N GLU A 305 3.53 -12.38 6.40
CA GLU A 305 4.26 -12.91 5.23
C GLU A 305 5.41 -12.01 4.81
N LEU A 306 5.23 -10.69 4.97
CA LEU A 306 6.24 -9.73 4.55
C LEU A 306 7.45 -9.73 5.48
N VAL A 307 7.24 -9.73 6.78
CA VAL A 307 8.28 -9.74 7.80
C VAL A 307 8.92 -11.15 7.91
N GLY A 308 8.11 -12.21 8.01
CA GLY A 308 8.61 -13.58 8.16
C GLY A 308 9.58 -13.71 9.33
N ASP A 309 10.77 -14.23 9.07
CA ASP A 309 11.88 -14.41 10.02
C ASP A 309 12.91 -13.25 9.99
N THR A 310 12.63 -12.17 9.25
CA THR A 310 13.54 -11.03 9.09
C THR A 310 13.27 -9.88 10.05
N GLY A 311 12.26 -10.02 10.92
CA GLY A 311 11.88 -9.05 11.95
C GLY A 311 11.22 -9.74 13.13
N LEU A 312 10.73 -8.94 14.09
CA LEU A 312 9.94 -9.43 15.21
C LEU A 312 8.46 -9.17 14.97
N LEU A 313 7.66 -10.23 15.05
CA LEU A 313 6.21 -10.17 15.03
C LEU A 313 5.68 -10.30 16.46
N ALA A 314 4.85 -9.35 16.89
CA ALA A 314 4.23 -9.31 18.20
C ALA A 314 2.71 -9.46 18.06
N GLU A 315 2.08 -10.16 19.01
CA GLU A 315 0.62 -10.13 19.14
C GLU A 315 0.11 -8.68 19.11
N PRO A 316 -1.07 -8.39 18.52
CA PRO A 316 -1.58 -7.03 18.34
C PRO A 316 -2.08 -6.39 19.64
N GLU A 317 -1.24 -6.40 20.67
CA GLU A 317 -1.46 -5.87 22.01
C GLU A 317 -0.27 -5.01 22.47
N PRO A 318 -0.46 -4.04 23.39
CA PRO A 318 0.60 -3.15 23.85
C PRO A 318 1.79 -3.88 24.49
N ALA A 319 1.55 -4.83 25.38
CA ALA A 319 2.62 -5.47 26.14
C ALA A 319 3.55 -6.35 25.30
N PRO A 320 3.08 -7.23 24.38
CA PRO A 320 3.94 -7.94 23.44
C PRO A 320 4.77 -7.01 22.54
N LEU A 321 4.16 -5.90 22.08
CA LEU A 321 4.87 -4.92 21.25
C LEU A 321 5.97 -4.21 22.03
N ALA A 322 5.72 -3.83 23.29
CA ALA A 322 6.71 -3.27 24.20
C ALA A 322 7.87 -4.24 24.43
N ALA A 323 7.57 -5.51 24.71
CA ALA A 323 8.59 -6.53 24.94
C ALA A 323 9.48 -6.74 23.69
N ALA A 324 8.91 -6.71 22.49
CA ALA A 324 9.68 -6.80 21.26
C ALA A 324 10.60 -5.58 21.04
N LEU A 325 10.14 -4.38 21.38
CA LEU A 325 10.95 -3.15 21.34
C LEU A 325 12.08 -3.18 22.38
N ASP A 326 11.81 -3.58 23.63
CA ASP A 326 12.83 -3.72 24.68
C ASP A 326 13.87 -4.77 24.31
N LEU A 327 13.47 -5.88 23.67
CA LEU A 327 14.38 -6.92 23.23
C LEU A 327 15.44 -6.40 22.23
N VAL A 328 15.02 -5.65 21.21
CA VAL A 328 15.96 -5.07 20.23
C VAL A 328 16.73 -3.86 20.80
N ALA A 329 16.24 -3.25 21.85
CA ALA A 329 16.94 -2.18 22.56
C ALA A 329 18.09 -2.72 23.43
N THR A 330 17.89 -3.88 24.07
CA THR A 330 18.89 -4.52 24.95
C THR A 330 19.88 -5.39 24.19
N ASP A 331 19.44 -6.11 23.15
CA ASP A 331 20.27 -7.01 22.33
C ASP A 331 20.64 -6.35 20.99
N ARG A 332 21.76 -5.63 20.98
CA ARG A 332 22.27 -4.93 19.79
C ARG A 332 22.74 -5.88 18.68
N ASP A 333 23.22 -7.06 19.03
CA ASP A 333 23.61 -8.08 18.05
C ASP A 333 22.36 -8.62 17.32
N LEU A 334 21.26 -8.83 18.04
CA LEU A 334 19.97 -9.17 17.46
C LEU A 334 19.45 -8.04 16.55
N LEU A 335 19.53 -6.78 17.01
CA LEU A 335 19.15 -5.61 16.21
C LEU A 335 19.87 -5.59 14.86
N ASP A 336 21.20 -5.71 14.86
CA ASP A 336 22.03 -5.67 13.64
C ASP A 336 21.75 -6.87 12.74
N LYS A 337 21.53 -8.05 13.32
CA LYS A 337 21.16 -9.26 12.58
C LYS A 337 19.82 -9.11 11.88
N LEU A 338 18.81 -8.56 12.58
CA LEU A 338 17.49 -8.30 11.99
C LEU A 338 17.57 -7.23 10.91
N ALA A 339 18.31 -6.15 11.12
CA ALA A 339 18.54 -5.10 10.14
C ALA A 339 19.18 -5.66 8.84
N THR A 340 20.18 -6.52 8.97
CA THR A 340 20.83 -7.17 7.83
C THR A 340 19.86 -8.06 7.06
N ARG A 341 19.13 -8.96 7.74
CA ARG A 341 18.14 -9.83 7.10
C ARG A 341 17.00 -9.04 6.45
N SER A 342 16.59 -7.97 7.10
CA SER A 342 15.57 -7.04 6.59
C SER A 342 16.05 -6.41 5.28
N ALA A 343 17.28 -5.89 5.22
CA ALA A 343 17.87 -5.33 4.01
C ALA A 343 17.94 -6.36 2.87
N GLU A 344 18.45 -7.57 3.14
CA GLU A 344 18.53 -8.65 2.15
C GLU A 344 17.16 -8.98 1.56
N ARG A 345 16.14 -9.13 2.41
CA ARG A 345 14.77 -9.37 1.95
C ARG A 345 14.20 -8.17 1.18
N GLY A 346 14.49 -6.94 1.62
CA GLY A 346 14.08 -5.69 0.95
C GLY A 346 14.53 -5.64 -0.51
N THR A 347 15.73 -6.14 -0.83
CA THR A 347 16.25 -6.16 -2.22
C THR A 347 15.39 -6.98 -3.17
N THR A 348 14.61 -7.94 -2.66
CA THR A 348 13.75 -8.78 -3.49
C THR A 348 12.49 -8.09 -3.99
N PHE A 349 12.20 -6.86 -3.49
CA PHE A 349 10.97 -6.12 -3.80
C PHE A 349 11.18 -4.93 -4.77
N GLY A 350 12.28 -4.88 -5.52
CA GLY A 350 12.50 -3.83 -6.52
C GLY A 350 11.41 -3.78 -7.60
N TRP A 351 11.08 -2.59 -8.09
CA TRP A 351 10.04 -2.36 -9.11
C TRP A 351 10.30 -3.07 -10.42
N ASP A 352 11.56 -3.20 -10.88
CA ASP A 352 11.88 -3.78 -12.20
C ASP A 352 11.28 -5.18 -12.40
N ALA A 353 11.44 -6.05 -11.39
CA ALA A 353 10.87 -7.40 -11.43
C ALA A 353 9.34 -7.37 -11.41
N ARG A 354 8.72 -6.42 -10.70
CA ARG A 354 7.26 -6.27 -10.60
C ARG A 354 6.67 -5.80 -11.92
N ILE A 355 7.31 -4.84 -12.58
CA ILE A 355 6.90 -4.35 -13.91
C ILE A 355 6.95 -5.48 -14.93
N THR A 356 8.02 -6.26 -14.95
CA THR A 356 8.12 -7.42 -15.84
C THR A 356 6.95 -8.40 -15.64
N GLN A 357 6.62 -8.73 -14.39
CA GLN A 357 5.46 -9.60 -14.08
C GLN A 357 4.11 -9.01 -14.53
N VAL A 358 3.94 -7.70 -14.39
CA VAL A 358 2.72 -7.00 -14.85
C VAL A 358 2.64 -7.03 -16.40
N GLU A 359 3.74 -6.78 -17.10
CA GLU A 359 3.82 -6.82 -18.56
C GLU A 359 3.56 -8.23 -19.12
N GLU A 360 4.06 -9.28 -18.45
CA GLU A 360 3.77 -10.68 -18.79
C GLU A 360 2.29 -10.99 -18.64
N LEU A 361 1.64 -10.50 -17.56
CA LEU A 361 0.20 -10.64 -17.39
C LEU A 361 -0.56 -9.94 -18.53
N TYR A 362 -0.18 -8.71 -18.88
CA TYR A 362 -0.81 -7.99 -19.98
C TYR A 362 -0.65 -8.71 -21.33
N THR A 363 0.51 -9.29 -21.57
CA THR A 363 0.80 -10.06 -22.78
C THR A 363 -0.06 -11.32 -22.86
N ARG A 364 -0.21 -12.06 -21.76
CA ARG A 364 -1.10 -13.24 -21.69
C ARG A 364 -2.56 -12.86 -21.98
N ILE A 365 -3.05 -11.76 -21.40
CA ILE A 365 -4.43 -11.30 -21.59
C ILE A 365 -4.68 -10.91 -23.06
N ARG A 366 -3.73 -10.25 -23.70
CA ARG A 366 -3.82 -9.89 -25.12
C ARG A 366 -3.82 -11.12 -26.03
N GLY A 367 -2.94 -12.09 -25.77
CA GLY A 367 -2.87 -13.34 -26.51
C GLY A 367 -4.18 -14.16 -26.43
N ALA A 368 -4.79 -14.21 -25.26
CA ALA A 368 -6.07 -14.89 -25.04
C ALA A 368 -7.27 -14.18 -25.72
N GLY A 369 -7.20 -12.88 -25.96
CA GLY A 369 -8.24 -12.09 -26.64
C GLY A 369 -8.16 -12.12 -28.17
N GLY A 370 -7.09 -12.67 -28.73
CA GLY A 370 -6.82 -12.71 -30.19
C GLY A 370 -7.32 -13.95 -30.91
N THR A 371 -7.90 -14.93 -30.23
CA THR A 371 -8.52 -16.09 -30.91
C THR A 371 -9.99 -15.78 -31.19
N PRO A 372 -10.40 -15.58 -32.44
CA PRO A 372 -11.82 -15.45 -32.77
C PRO A 372 -12.50 -16.81 -32.49
N ARG A 373 -13.53 -16.81 -31.66
CA ARG A 373 -14.54 -17.85 -31.62
C ARG A 373 -15.67 -17.49 -32.61
#